data_93009a2e07155b307aa9a1c2295f6d7d
#
_entry.id   93009a2e07155b307aa9a1c2295f6d7d
#
_cell.length_a   1.000
_cell.length_b   1.000
_cell.length_c   1.000
_cell.angle_alpha   90.00
_cell.angle_beta   90.00
_cell.angle_gamma   90.00
#
_symmetry.space_group_name_H-M   'P 1'
#
loop_
_entity.id
_entity.type
_entity.pdbx_description
1 polymer ?
#
loop_
_entity_poly.entity_id
_entity_poly.type
_entity_poly.pdbx_seq_one_letter_code
_entity_poly.pdbx_strand_id
1 'polypeptide(L)'
;MSVLRLKPACKDYLWGGSRLIEEYGKEYSGEVLAETWELSCHPDGPSVIANGAYAGKTLQQYIDAEGKKVLGTNCRRFRDFPILTKFIDARDNLSIQVHPDNRYALKNEGQYGKTEMWYVMDAGKEAFLYYGFKREISVEEFAERIEKDTLLEVLHAVPVQKGDVLFIESGTIHAIGKDILIAEIQQNSNVTYRVYDYGRVGKDGKKRDLHIEKALAVTRRVPIVRDRSSYPHIADCDYFTVDKLNLDGRVMKKMEGNVSAASFASILILDGEGTITSGTGTAAYKKGDSFFLPAGSGSYMVEGSCDALITTIREKAAPVRIGIDIGVKDTRIGLVDIHQKLLACEEVKTDAGRPAEEIIREIGQRTLALLERQKIPMDQCVCAGISVPGTVDRQKGVVRYSNNIRWKQVELSRLMSEYLPIPVRIANDADCAALGEAAAGAGREYRDVVMVTLGIGVGGGVILDGEICAGKNIGGNEVGHMVIVEDGEMCTCGRRGCLEAYVSARALIRDAMAATGQEMTPEEIFAGAAAGDMRLEELVNRYARRLGIGLVNIVNIFRPQLVLLGGRLSPQAKTLLPALREMMKEGCFGGEDSEYPDIGISALGNKAGVIGAASLV
;
A
#
# COMPACT_ATOMS: atom_id res chain seq x y z
N MET A 1 30.65 18.78 -5.56
CA MET A 1 30.42 17.37 -5.92
C MET A 1 30.67 17.24 -7.41
N SER A 2 31.26 16.14 -7.87
CA SER A 2 31.69 15.98 -9.27
C SER A 2 30.70 15.13 -10.05
N VAL A 3 30.64 15.35 -11.37
CA VAL A 3 29.94 14.49 -12.32
C VAL A 3 30.65 13.13 -12.35
N LEU A 4 29.97 12.05 -11.98
CA LEU A 4 30.54 10.70 -11.98
C LEU A 4 30.19 9.99 -13.29
N ARG A 5 31.21 9.69 -14.10
CA ARG A 5 31.05 8.85 -15.29
C ARG A 5 31.05 7.39 -14.89
N LEU A 6 30.15 6.59 -15.42
CA LEU A 6 30.00 5.17 -15.09
C LEU A 6 30.48 4.28 -16.23
N LYS A 7 31.17 3.18 -15.87
CA LYS A 7 31.44 2.03 -16.73
C LYS A 7 30.39 0.97 -16.43
N PRO A 8 29.69 0.44 -17.44
CA PRO A 8 28.64 -0.54 -17.23
C PRO A 8 29.19 -1.94 -16.91
N ALA A 9 28.34 -2.76 -16.30
CA ALA A 9 28.50 -4.21 -16.33
C ALA A 9 27.94 -4.76 -17.66
N CYS A 10 28.68 -5.66 -18.30
CA CYS A 10 28.36 -6.23 -19.61
C CYS A 10 27.78 -7.64 -19.48
N LYS A 11 26.79 -7.99 -20.34
CA LYS A 11 26.10 -9.30 -20.40
C LYS A 11 26.01 -9.82 -21.82
N ASP A 12 26.46 -11.06 -22.06
CA ASP A 12 26.59 -11.69 -23.37
C ASP A 12 25.51 -12.78 -23.63
N TYR A 13 24.25 -12.44 -23.44
CA TYR A 13 23.15 -13.39 -23.67
C TYR A 13 23.05 -13.81 -25.14
N LEU A 14 22.53 -15.03 -25.38
CA LEU A 14 22.45 -15.67 -26.71
C LEU A 14 21.73 -14.87 -27.78
N TRP A 15 20.78 -14.04 -27.37
CA TRP A 15 19.96 -13.21 -28.27
C TRP A 15 20.59 -11.85 -28.61
N GLY A 16 21.75 -11.55 -28.01
CA GLY A 16 22.41 -10.26 -28.17
C GLY A 16 23.02 -10.03 -29.56
N GLY A 17 23.25 -8.77 -29.83
CA GLY A 17 23.94 -8.29 -31.06
C GLY A 17 25.33 -7.77 -30.78
N SER A 18 25.87 -7.00 -31.73
CA SER A 18 27.19 -6.36 -31.64
C SER A 18 27.13 -4.82 -31.63
N ARG A 19 25.93 -4.23 -31.80
CA ARG A 19 25.75 -2.76 -31.91
C ARG A 19 26.26 -2.00 -30.69
N LEU A 20 26.14 -2.56 -29.49
CA LEU A 20 26.68 -1.92 -28.29
C LEU A 20 28.21 -1.80 -28.32
N ILE A 21 28.90 -2.75 -28.97
CA ILE A 21 30.35 -2.70 -29.16
C ILE A 21 30.67 -1.75 -30.32
N GLU A 22 30.09 -1.99 -31.52
CA GLU A 22 30.46 -1.35 -32.78
C GLU A 22 30.00 0.11 -32.84
N GLU A 23 28.76 0.41 -32.41
CA GLU A 23 28.16 1.74 -32.55
C GLU A 23 28.21 2.59 -31.28
N TYR A 24 28.23 1.95 -30.10
CA TYR A 24 28.21 2.61 -28.79
C TYR A 24 29.57 2.57 -28.08
N GLY A 25 30.56 1.93 -28.71
CA GLY A 25 31.95 1.90 -28.25
C GLY A 25 32.12 1.29 -26.85
N LYS A 26 31.27 0.30 -26.51
CA LYS A 26 31.38 -0.39 -25.23
C LYS A 26 32.58 -1.32 -25.21
N GLU A 27 33.39 -1.21 -24.17
CA GLU A 27 34.59 -2.03 -23.98
C GLU A 27 34.17 -3.44 -23.56
N TYR A 28 34.23 -4.39 -24.49
CA TYR A 28 33.93 -5.80 -24.27
C TYR A 28 34.81 -6.69 -25.15
N SER A 29 35.32 -7.80 -24.62
CA SER A 29 36.24 -8.68 -25.34
C SER A 29 35.56 -9.76 -26.19
N GLY A 30 34.25 -9.94 -26.06
CA GLY A 30 33.46 -10.89 -26.87
C GLY A 30 32.90 -10.27 -28.12
N GLU A 31 32.35 -11.11 -29.01
CA GLU A 31 31.69 -10.69 -30.25
C GLU A 31 30.23 -10.28 -30.05
N VAL A 32 29.58 -10.75 -29.00
CA VAL A 32 28.18 -10.53 -28.69
C VAL A 32 28.07 -9.81 -27.33
N LEU A 33 27.34 -8.69 -27.31
CA LEU A 33 27.02 -7.93 -26.10
C LEU A 33 25.54 -7.60 -26.10
N ALA A 34 24.79 -8.35 -25.31
CA ALA A 34 23.33 -8.27 -25.27
C ALA A 34 22.81 -7.11 -24.42
N GLU A 35 23.39 -6.91 -23.25
CA GLU A 35 23.02 -5.82 -22.32
C GLU A 35 24.26 -5.13 -21.75
N THR A 36 24.13 -3.83 -21.49
CA THR A 36 25.03 -3.08 -20.64
C THR A 36 24.24 -2.40 -19.52
N TRP A 37 24.61 -2.66 -18.28
CA TRP A 37 23.97 -2.10 -17.08
C TRP A 37 24.65 -0.78 -16.73
N GLU A 38 24.12 0.29 -17.27
CA GLU A 38 24.73 1.63 -17.31
C GLU A 38 24.70 2.34 -15.96
N LEU A 39 23.59 2.20 -15.22
CA LEU A 39 23.42 2.69 -13.86
C LEU A 39 22.93 1.53 -13.01
N SER A 40 23.80 0.95 -12.19
CA SER A 40 23.46 -0.25 -11.44
C SER A 40 24.18 -0.33 -10.09
N CYS A 41 23.41 -0.58 -9.03
CA CYS A 41 23.88 -1.07 -7.74
C CYS A 41 23.49 -2.53 -7.51
N HIS A 42 22.97 -3.23 -8.54
CA HIS A 42 22.58 -4.62 -8.40
C HIS A 42 23.80 -5.52 -8.25
N PRO A 43 23.78 -6.51 -7.30
CA PRO A 43 24.95 -7.37 -7.06
C PRO A 43 25.39 -8.19 -8.29
N ASP A 44 24.45 -8.54 -9.18
CA ASP A 44 24.74 -9.30 -10.40
C ASP A 44 25.50 -8.49 -11.46
N GLY A 45 25.56 -7.18 -11.33
CA GLY A 45 26.26 -6.32 -12.30
C GLY A 45 26.33 -4.86 -11.86
N PRO A 46 27.16 -4.52 -10.88
CA PRO A 46 27.32 -3.13 -10.44
C PRO A 46 28.08 -2.30 -11.47
N SER A 47 27.66 -1.05 -11.68
CA SER A 47 28.41 -0.07 -12.46
C SER A 47 29.62 0.42 -11.67
N VAL A 48 30.73 0.72 -12.38
CA VAL A 48 31.99 1.19 -11.81
C VAL A 48 32.23 2.66 -12.19
N ILE A 49 32.64 3.48 -11.25
CA ILE A 49 32.98 4.89 -11.46
C ILE A 49 34.29 4.98 -12.24
N ALA A 50 34.29 5.74 -13.33
CA ALA A 50 35.42 5.84 -14.25
C ALA A 50 36.35 7.06 -13.98
N ASN A 51 35.88 8.03 -13.15
CA ASN A 51 36.61 9.29 -12.95
C ASN A 51 36.59 9.76 -11.49
N GLY A 52 37.45 10.76 -11.20
CA GLY A 52 37.48 11.42 -9.89
C GLY A 52 38.06 10.55 -8.77
N ALA A 53 37.88 10.98 -7.54
CA ALA A 53 38.43 10.33 -6.35
C ALA A 53 37.90 8.91 -6.09
N TYR A 54 36.78 8.55 -6.68
CA TYR A 54 36.13 7.25 -6.55
C TYR A 54 36.33 6.35 -7.77
N ALA A 55 37.24 6.71 -8.70
CA ALA A 55 37.55 5.88 -9.86
C ALA A 55 37.92 4.45 -9.45
N GLY A 56 37.33 3.45 -10.11
CA GLY A 56 37.50 2.03 -9.79
C GLY A 56 36.58 1.47 -8.69
N LYS A 57 35.87 2.31 -7.96
CA LYS A 57 34.84 1.86 -7.01
C LYS A 57 33.49 1.64 -7.71
N THR A 58 32.70 0.69 -7.19
CA THR A 58 31.32 0.56 -7.67
C THR A 58 30.48 1.74 -7.21
N LEU A 59 29.36 2.01 -7.92
CA LEU A 59 28.40 3.03 -7.50
C LEU A 59 27.87 2.75 -6.07
N GLN A 60 27.64 1.47 -5.72
CA GLN A 60 27.24 1.12 -4.36
C GLN A 60 28.29 1.47 -3.32
N GLN A 61 29.57 1.17 -3.57
CA GLN A 61 30.67 1.54 -2.67
C GLN A 61 30.82 3.06 -2.47
N TYR A 62 30.51 3.83 -3.52
CA TYR A 62 30.46 5.29 -3.40
C TYR A 62 29.30 5.73 -2.48
N ILE A 63 28.11 5.18 -2.68
CA ILE A 63 26.94 5.48 -1.85
C ILE A 63 27.20 5.11 -0.38
N ASP A 64 27.86 3.97 -0.14
CA ASP A 64 28.19 3.52 1.22
C ASP A 64 29.18 4.46 1.90
N ALA A 65 30.17 4.97 1.15
CA ALA A 65 31.20 5.88 1.67
C ALA A 65 30.65 7.29 1.96
N GLU A 66 29.83 7.85 1.06
CA GLU A 66 29.26 9.20 1.19
C GLU A 66 27.96 9.24 1.99
N GLY A 67 27.32 8.09 2.18
CA GLY A 67 26.02 7.92 2.81
C GLY A 67 24.84 8.19 1.85
N LYS A 68 23.65 7.72 2.24
CA LYS A 68 22.42 7.83 1.42
C LYS A 68 21.99 9.27 1.07
N LYS A 69 22.62 10.29 1.66
CA LYS A 69 22.36 11.70 1.31
C LYS A 69 22.61 12.01 -0.16
N VAL A 70 23.55 11.29 -0.82
CA VAL A 70 23.87 11.48 -2.23
C VAL A 70 22.75 11.02 -3.18
N LEU A 71 21.79 10.26 -2.66
CA LEU A 71 20.60 9.82 -3.41
C LEU A 71 19.43 10.82 -3.33
N GLY A 72 19.40 11.67 -2.28
CA GLY A 72 18.38 12.65 -2.02
C GLY A 72 17.24 12.17 -1.12
N THR A 73 16.40 13.13 -0.70
CA THR A 73 15.31 12.87 0.26
C THR A 73 14.23 11.97 -0.30
N ASN A 74 13.97 12.02 -1.61
CA ASN A 74 12.97 11.20 -2.28
C ASN A 74 13.33 9.70 -2.28
N CYS A 75 14.62 9.39 -2.12
CA CYS A 75 15.09 8.00 -2.04
C CYS A 75 14.98 7.39 -0.63
N ARG A 76 14.63 8.15 0.41
CA ARG A 76 14.52 7.64 1.80
C ARG A 76 13.47 6.53 1.96
N ARG A 77 12.47 6.49 1.09
CA ARG A 77 11.42 5.46 1.06
C ARG A 77 11.90 4.10 0.54
N PHE A 78 13.09 4.04 -0.08
CA PHE A 78 13.67 2.79 -0.59
C PHE A 78 14.73 2.26 0.36
N ARG A 79 14.70 0.96 0.60
CA ARG A 79 15.74 0.27 1.38
C ARG A 79 17.08 0.30 0.65
N ASP A 80 17.05 0.00 -0.64
CA ASP A 80 18.23 -0.13 -1.52
C ASP A 80 18.18 0.92 -2.63
N PHE A 81 19.21 1.00 -3.48
CA PHE A 81 19.22 1.88 -4.64
C PHE A 81 18.02 1.56 -5.56
N PRO A 82 17.21 2.57 -5.99
CA PRO A 82 15.86 2.28 -6.49
C PRO A 82 15.78 1.80 -7.93
N ILE A 83 16.73 2.13 -8.79
CA ILE A 83 16.62 1.93 -10.26
C ILE A 83 17.82 1.20 -10.85
N LEU A 84 17.60 0.63 -12.04
CA LEU A 84 18.62 0.04 -12.90
C LEU A 84 18.38 0.55 -14.33
N THR A 85 19.42 1.06 -14.98
CA THR A 85 19.34 1.55 -16.35
C THR A 85 20.22 0.69 -17.24
N LYS A 86 19.70 0.30 -18.40
CA LYS A 86 20.40 -0.59 -19.35
C LYS A 86 20.32 -0.07 -20.78
N PHE A 87 21.29 -0.47 -21.61
CA PHE A 87 21.07 -0.67 -23.04
C PHE A 87 20.86 -2.15 -23.33
N ILE A 88 19.96 -2.45 -24.25
CA ILE A 88 19.64 -3.82 -24.70
C ILE A 88 19.69 -3.86 -26.24
N ASP A 89 20.57 -4.69 -26.79
CA ASP A 89 20.69 -4.95 -28.23
C ASP A 89 20.11 -6.34 -28.56
N ALA A 90 18.88 -6.36 -29.02
CA ALA A 90 18.14 -7.57 -29.36
C ALA A 90 18.35 -7.92 -30.86
N ARG A 91 19.38 -8.70 -31.17
CA ARG A 91 19.54 -9.29 -32.51
C ARG A 91 18.46 -10.34 -32.79
N ASP A 92 18.08 -11.12 -31.78
CA ASP A 92 17.02 -12.11 -31.81
C ASP A 92 15.92 -11.79 -30.80
N ASN A 93 14.74 -12.40 -30.94
CA ASN A 93 13.63 -12.20 -29.98
C ASN A 93 14.05 -12.58 -28.55
N LEU A 94 13.73 -11.76 -27.58
CA LEU A 94 13.82 -12.12 -26.17
C LEU A 94 12.69 -13.10 -25.80
N SER A 95 12.84 -13.80 -24.68
CA SER A 95 11.76 -14.66 -24.15
C SER A 95 10.52 -13.84 -23.82
N ILE A 96 9.35 -14.45 -23.99
CA ILE A 96 8.11 -13.91 -23.44
C ILE A 96 8.20 -14.03 -21.91
N GLN A 97 7.98 -12.93 -21.22
CA GLN A 97 8.20 -12.82 -19.77
C GLN A 97 7.22 -11.89 -19.07
N VAL A 98 7.16 -11.99 -17.77
CA VAL A 98 6.41 -11.10 -16.89
C VAL A 98 7.20 -10.82 -15.62
N HIS A 99 7.03 -9.64 -15.06
CA HIS A 99 7.67 -9.25 -13.81
C HIS A 99 6.62 -9.08 -12.70
N PRO A 100 6.91 -9.54 -11.47
CA PRO A 100 6.03 -9.35 -10.32
C PRO A 100 6.04 -7.90 -9.83
N ASP A 101 5.02 -7.52 -9.06
CA ASP A 101 5.03 -6.31 -8.24
C ASP A 101 5.91 -6.47 -6.98
N ASN A 102 6.10 -5.38 -6.23
CA ASN A 102 6.89 -5.39 -5.00
C ASN A 102 6.32 -6.35 -3.95
N ARG A 103 4.99 -6.46 -3.82
CA ARG A 103 4.35 -7.30 -2.82
C ARG A 103 4.68 -8.78 -3.02
N TYR A 104 4.56 -9.22 -4.28
CA TYR A 104 4.86 -10.61 -4.63
C TYR A 104 6.36 -10.89 -4.58
N ALA A 105 7.19 -10.02 -5.16
CA ALA A 105 8.64 -10.21 -5.29
C ALA A 105 9.35 -10.19 -3.94
N LEU A 106 9.03 -9.24 -3.06
CA LEU A 106 9.63 -9.18 -1.71
C LEU A 106 9.30 -10.41 -0.87
N LYS A 107 8.08 -10.95 -1.01
CA LYS A 107 7.65 -12.15 -0.27
C LYS A 107 8.31 -13.43 -0.79
N ASN A 108 8.42 -13.59 -2.11
CA ASN A 108 8.79 -14.87 -2.74
C ASN A 108 10.24 -14.92 -3.23
N GLU A 109 10.85 -13.75 -3.53
CA GLU A 109 12.22 -13.66 -4.09
C GLU A 109 13.17 -12.86 -3.21
N GLY A 110 12.67 -12.14 -2.20
CA GLY A 110 13.47 -11.24 -1.36
C GLY A 110 14.02 -10.01 -2.09
N GLN A 111 13.53 -9.73 -3.30
CA GLN A 111 13.90 -8.63 -4.17
C GLN A 111 12.70 -7.73 -4.48
N TYR A 112 12.94 -6.53 -5.02
CA TYR A 112 11.87 -5.68 -5.52
C TYR A 112 11.18 -6.28 -6.73
N GLY A 113 9.94 -5.83 -6.99
CA GLY A 113 9.27 -6.03 -8.25
C GLY A 113 9.98 -5.30 -9.41
N LYS A 114 9.43 -5.41 -10.62
CA LYS A 114 10.05 -4.80 -11.78
C LYS A 114 8.98 -4.11 -12.64
N THR A 115 8.87 -2.80 -12.45
CA THR A 115 8.21 -1.86 -13.36
C THR A 115 9.30 -1.18 -14.16
N GLU A 116 9.08 -1.01 -15.48
CA GLU A 116 10.09 -0.52 -16.41
C GLU A 116 9.52 0.35 -17.50
N MET A 117 10.37 1.15 -18.14
CA MET A 117 10.07 1.84 -19.38
C MET A 117 11.13 1.53 -20.42
N TRP A 118 10.72 1.46 -21.67
CA TRP A 118 11.60 1.28 -22.82
C TRP A 118 11.54 2.50 -23.74
N TYR A 119 12.70 3.01 -24.09
CA TYR A 119 12.88 3.98 -25.17
C TYR A 119 13.52 3.25 -26.37
N VAL A 120 12.83 3.19 -27.51
CA VAL A 120 13.33 2.55 -28.71
C VAL A 120 14.37 3.45 -29.36
N MET A 121 15.64 3.04 -29.31
CA MET A 121 16.77 3.79 -29.86
C MET A 121 16.94 3.52 -31.34
N ASP A 122 16.66 2.28 -31.77
CA ASP A 122 16.65 1.86 -33.16
C ASP A 122 15.80 0.61 -33.33
N ALA A 123 15.20 0.42 -34.51
CA ALA A 123 14.37 -0.74 -34.84
C ALA A 123 14.41 -1.05 -36.35
N GLY A 124 14.48 -2.34 -36.69
CA GLY A 124 14.34 -2.81 -38.06
C GLY A 124 12.96 -2.48 -38.66
N LYS A 125 12.85 -2.49 -40.00
CA LYS A 125 11.61 -2.09 -40.70
C LYS A 125 10.35 -2.88 -40.31
N GLU A 126 10.49 -4.12 -39.90
CA GLU A 126 9.40 -5.02 -39.50
C GLU A 126 9.49 -5.37 -38.02
N ALA A 127 10.24 -4.59 -37.24
CA ALA A 127 10.41 -4.82 -35.83
C ALA A 127 9.11 -4.61 -35.08
N PHE A 128 8.82 -5.50 -34.16
CA PHE A 128 7.68 -5.42 -33.24
C PHE A 128 8.09 -6.00 -31.89
N LEU A 129 7.29 -5.67 -30.88
CA LEU A 129 7.42 -6.29 -29.58
C LEU A 129 6.08 -6.83 -29.12
N TYR A 130 6.08 -7.77 -28.20
CA TYR A 130 4.86 -8.21 -27.54
C TYR A 130 4.58 -7.33 -26.33
N TYR A 131 3.32 -6.84 -26.23
CA TYR A 131 2.91 -5.91 -25.20
C TYR A 131 1.48 -6.20 -24.73
N GLY A 132 1.36 -7.07 -23.72
CA GLY A 132 0.09 -7.53 -23.18
C GLY A 132 -0.70 -8.47 -24.08
N PHE A 133 -1.97 -8.62 -23.78
CA PHE A 133 -2.89 -9.48 -24.51
C PHE A 133 -3.75 -8.69 -25.49
N LYS A 134 -4.19 -9.34 -26.59
CA LYS A 134 -5.14 -8.78 -27.55
C LYS A 134 -6.54 -8.61 -26.95
N ARG A 135 -6.92 -9.48 -25.99
CA ARG A 135 -8.18 -9.52 -25.29
C ARG A 135 -7.98 -10.04 -23.87
N GLU A 136 -8.97 -9.88 -23.02
CA GLU A 136 -8.99 -10.56 -21.72
C GLU A 136 -9.05 -12.09 -21.90
N ILE A 137 -8.27 -12.81 -21.10
CA ILE A 137 -8.27 -14.28 -21.05
C ILE A 137 -8.31 -14.75 -19.59
N SER A 138 -8.84 -15.96 -19.37
CA SER A 138 -8.83 -16.58 -18.04
C SER A 138 -7.46 -17.14 -17.66
N VAL A 139 -7.26 -17.50 -16.40
CA VAL A 139 -6.02 -18.14 -15.96
C VAL A 139 -5.88 -19.54 -16.58
N GLU A 140 -6.99 -20.25 -16.76
CA GLU A 140 -7.04 -21.57 -17.38
C GLU A 140 -6.66 -21.50 -18.87
N GLU A 141 -7.21 -20.52 -19.62
CA GLU A 141 -6.83 -20.30 -21.00
C GLU A 141 -5.34 -19.93 -21.10
N PHE A 142 -4.84 -19.07 -20.19
CA PHE A 142 -3.42 -18.71 -20.21
C PHE A 142 -2.52 -19.95 -20.00
N ALA A 143 -2.83 -20.80 -19.01
CA ALA A 143 -2.11 -22.04 -18.76
C ALA A 143 -2.17 -22.99 -19.97
N GLU A 144 -3.36 -23.20 -20.56
CA GLU A 144 -3.57 -24.05 -21.73
C GLU A 144 -2.77 -23.56 -22.94
N ARG A 145 -2.72 -22.23 -23.19
CA ARG A 145 -1.95 -21.64 -24.28
C ARG A 145 -0.45 -21.84 -24.14
N ILE A 146 0.06 -21.82 -22.91
CA ILE A 146 1.47 -22.11 -22.62
C ILE A 146 1.75 -23.58 -22.89
N GLU A 147 0.90 -24.48 -22.39
CA GLU A 147 1.08 -25.94 -22.54
C GLU A 147 1.02 -26.38 -24.00
N LYS A 148 0.09 -25.78 -24.79
CA LYS A 148 -0.12 -26.10 -26.20
C LYS A 148 0.77 -25.33 -27.17
N ASP A 149 1.71 -24.52 -26.68
CA ASP A 149 2.62 -23.70 -27.49
C ASP A 149 1.90 -22.71 -28.43
N THR A 150 0.72 -22.20 -27.99
CA THR A 150 -0.13 -21.27 -28.76
C THR A 150 -0.24 -19.88 -28.12
N LEU A 151 0.63 -19.59 -27.15
CA LEU A 151 0.59 -18.32 -26.39
C LEU A 151 0.68 -17.08 -27.28
N LEU A 152 1.53 -17.11 -28.31
CA LEU A 152 1.75 -15.97 -29.22
C LEU A 152 0.48 -15.53 -29.96
N GLU A 153 -0.49 -16.42 -30.18
CA GLU A 153 -1.75 -16.10 -30.87
C GLU A 153 -2.61 -15.08 -30.10
N VAL A 154 -2.51 -15.06 -28.78
CA VAL A 154 -3.30 -14.18 -27.90
C VAL A 154 -2.52 -12.95 -27.44
N LEU A 155 -1.20 -12.89 -27.67
CA LEU A 155 -0.38 -11.72 -27.34
C LEU A 155 -0.52 -10.61 -28.37
N HIS A 156 -0.47 -9.36 -27.91
CA HIS A 156 -0.54 -8.19 -28.75
C HIS A 156 0.86 -7.85 -29.30
N ALA A 157 1.08 -8.09 -30.59
CA ALA A 157 2.27 -7.66 -31.28
C ALA A 157 2.13 -6.20 -31.71
N VAL A 158 3.01 -5.34 -31.22
CA VAL A 158 2.99 -3.89 -31.46
C VAL A 158 4.19 -3.52 -32.33
N PRO A 159 3.99 -3.02 -33.58
CA PRO A 159 5.08 -2.46 -34.38
C PRO A 159 5.73 -1.29 -33.64
N VAL A 160 7.03 -1.17 -33.74
CA VAL A 160 7.81 -0.10 -33.10
C VAL A 160 8.80 0.54 -34.06
N GLN A 161 9.12 1.80 -33.78
CA GLN A 161 10.11 2.60 -34.48
C GLN A 161 10.96 3.40 -33.53
N LYS A 162 12.09 3.93 -34.00
CA LYS A 162 12.94 4.82 -33.21
C LYS A 162 12.15 5.97 -32.62
N GLY A 163 12.31 6.21 -31.33
CA GLY A 163 11.64 7.25 -30.56
C GLY A 163 10.37 6.81 -29.82
N ASP A 164 9.89 5.59 -30.09
CA ASP A 164 8.75 5.05 -29.34
C ASP A 164 9.11 4.83 -27.87
N VAL A 165 8.12 5.13 -27.01
CA VAL A 165 8.19 4.90 -25.56
C VAL A 165 7.12 3.90 -25.15
N LEU A 166 7.51 2.87 -24.40
CA LEU A 166 6.62 1.88 -23.84
C LEU A 166 6.82 1.82 -22.33
N PHE A 167 5.72 1.86 -21.59
CA PHE A 167 5.73 1.74 -20.13
C PHE A 167 5.18 0.37 -19.74
N ILE A 168 6.02 -0.45 -19.11
CA ILE A 168 5.72 -1.84 -18.74
C ILE A 168 5.52 -1.90 -17.23
N GLU A 169 4.28 -1.81 -16.79
CA GLU A 169 3.94 -2.04 -15.40
C GLU A 169 4.15 -3.51 -15.02
N SER A 170 4.52 -3.75 -13.76
CA SER A 170 4.55 -5.10 -13.20
C SER A 170 3.25 -5.87 -13.47
N GLY A 171 3.35 -7.17 -13.75
CA GLY A 171 2.21 -8.00 -14.19
C GLY A 171 1.89 -7.94 -15.67
N THR A 172 2.54 -7.07 -16.46
CA THR A 172 2.39 -7.02 -17.91
C THR A 172 3.24 -8.10 -18.56
N ILE A 173 2.63 -8.98 -19.37
CA ILE A 173 3.36 -9.92 -20.21
C ILE A 173 3.95 -9.18 -21.43
N HIS A 174 5.24 -9.40 -21.73
CA HIS A 174 5.93 -8.66 -22.77
C HIS A 174 7.15 -9.40 -23.31
N ALA A 175 7.65 -8.96 -24.46
CA ALA A 175 8.96 -9.35 -24.98
C ALA A 175 9.47 -8.34 -26.00
N ILE A 176 10.77 -8.09 -26.03
CA ILE A 176 11.46 -7.35 -27.09
C ILE A 176 11.61 -8.28 -28.29
N GLY A 177 11.18 -7.83 -29.47
CA GLY A 177 11.38 -8.54 -30.73
C GLY A 177 12.80 -8.37 -31.26
N LYS A 178 13.11 -9.11 -32.31
CA LYS A 178 14.41 -9.04 -32.99
C LYS A 178 14.64 -7.68 -33.67
N ASP A 179 15.90 -7.36 -33.89
CA ASP A 179 16.39 -6.14 -34.56
C ASP A 179 15.94 -4.85 -33.85
N ILE A 180 15.86 -4.86 -32.53
CA ILE A 180 15.50 -3.70 -31.70
C ILE A 180 16.66 -3.37 -30.75
N LEU A 181 16.97 -2.07 -30.63
CA LEU A 181 17.88 -1.52 -29.66
C LEU A 181 17.10 -0.57 -28.73
N ILE A 182 17.15 -0.80 -27.44
CA ILE A 182 16.44 0.02 -26.46
C ILE A 182 17.34 0.54 -25.34
N ALA A 183 16.93 1.66 -24.76
CA ALA A 183 17.30 2.05 -23.40
C ALA A 183 16.16 1.66 -22.45
N GLU A 184 16.48 0.89 -21.42
CA GLU A 184 15.55 0.44 -20.41
C GLU A 184 15.85 1.13 -19.08
N ILE A 185 14.86 1.76 -18.49
CA ILE A 185 14.90 2.27 -17.12
C ILE A 185 13.88 1.47 -16.31
N GLN A 186 14.34 0.84 -15.23
CA GLN A 186 13.55 -0.09 -14.43
C GLN A 186 13.81 0.05 -12.92
N GLN A 187 12.97 -0.57 -12.10
CA GLN A 187 13.31 -0.80 -10.70
C GLN A 187 14.59 -1.65 -10.59
N ASN A 188 15.34 -1.48 -9.52
CA ASN A 188 16.59 -2.23 -9.28
C ASN A 188 16.32 -3.69 -8.91
N SER A 189 15.92 -4.47 -9.90
CA SER A 189 15.53 -5.87 -9.79
C SER A 189 15.94 -6.65 -11.03
N ASN A 190 16.29 -7.93 -10.83
CA ASN A 190 16.58 -8.87 -11.91
C ASN A 190 15.55 -10.02 -11.95
N VAL A 191 14.42 -9.88 -11.23
CA VAL A 191 13.36 -10.90 -11.16
C VAL A 191 12.59 -10.96 -12.48
N THR A 192 12.67 -12.11 -13.17
CA THR A 192 12.02 -12.34 -14.45
C THR A 192 11.38 -13.72 -14.47
N TYR A 193 10.06 -13.77 -14.69
CA TYR A 193 9.34 -15.03 -14.90
C TYR A 193 9.16 -15.28 -16.39
N ARG A 194 9.98 -16.19 -16.90
CA ARG A 194 9.97 -16.60 -18.30
C ARG A 194 8.82 -17.56 -18.53
N VAL A 195 8.01 -17.25 -19.55
CA VAL A 195 6.81 -18.00 -19.92
C VAL A 195 7.03 -18.82 -21.19
N TYR A 196 7.76 -18.27 -22.13
CA TYR A 196 8.04 -18.90 -23.42
C TYR A 196 9.40 -18.45 -23.98
N ASP A 197 10.18 -19.36 -24.52
CA ASP A 197 11.55 -19.11 -24.97
C ASP A 197 11.89 -19.71 -26.34
N TYR A 198 10.91 -19.91 -27.19
CA TYR A 198 11.08 -20.42 -28.57
C TYR A 198 11.81 -21.77 -28.64
N GLY A 199 11.84 -22.54 -27.57
CA GLY A 199 12.57 -23.82 -27.50
C GLY A 199 14.09 -23.71 -27.56
N ARG A 200 14.67 -22.51 -27.36
CA ARG A 200 16.11 -22.24 -27.44
C ARG A 200 16.91 -23.07 -26.44
N VAL A 201 18.09 -23.49 -26.88
CA VAL A 201 19.04 -24.25 -26.08
C VAL A 201 20.26 -23.36 -25.79
N GLY A 202 20.68 -23.34 -24.55
CA GLY A 202 21.84 -22.57 -24.09
C GLY A 202 23.18 -23.16 -24.58
N LYS A 203 24.27 -22.46 -24.32
CA LYS A 203 25.66 -22.91 -24.60
C LYS A 203 25.98 -24.24 -23.89
N ASP A 204 25.26 -24.53 -22.81
CA ASP A 204 25.37 -25.77 -22.01
C ASP A 204 24.53 -26.95 -22.56
N GLY A 205 23.86 -26.77 -23.70
CA GLY A 205 23.00 -27.77 -24.31
C GLY A 205 21.64 -27.94 -23.65
N LYS A 206 21.26 -27.08 -22.69
CA LYS A 206 19.98 -27.15 -21.97
C LYS A 206 19.06 -26.01 -22.36
N LYS A 207 17.73 -26.27 -22.30
CA LYS A 207 16.73 -25.21 -22.39
C LYS A 207 16.74 -24.39 -21.11
N ARG A 208 16.47 -23.08 -21.22
CA ARG A 208 16.30 -22.21 -20.04
C ARG A 208 15.01 -22.56 -19.30
N ASP A 209 15.05 -22.47 -17.97
CA ASP A 209 13.89 -22.77 -17.14
C ASP A 209 12.74 -21.79 -17.41
N LEU A 210 11.52 -22.31 -17.44
CA LEU A 210 10.28 -21.54 -17.47
C LEU A 210 9.70 -21.46 -16.05
N HIS A 211 9.08 -20.32 -15.73
CA HIS A 211 8.56 -20.01 -14.38
C HIS A 211 7.03 -19.93 -14.42
N ILE A 212 6.36 -20.97 -14.95
CA ILE A 212 4.94 -20.94 -15.33
C ILE A 212 4.03 -20.64 -14.14
N GLU A 213 4.17 -21.36 -13.02
CA GLU A 213 3.33 -21.16 -11.83
C GLU A 213 3.42 -19.71 -11.29
N LYS A 214 4.64 -19.18 -11.20
CA LYS A 214 4.87 -17.81 -10.77
C LYS A 214 4.30 -16.79 -11.75
N ALA A 215 4.43 -17.05 -13.04
CA ALA A 215 3.87 -16.20 -14.09
C ALA A 215 2.33 -16.20 -14.06
N LEU A 216 1.69 -17.36 -13.88
CA LEU A 216 0.23 -17.46 -13.72
C LEU A 216 -0.27 -16.63 -12.53
N ALA A 217 0.48 -16.59 -11.43
CA ALA A 217 0.13 -15.86 -10.22
C ALA A 217 0.20 -14.34 -10.37
N VAL A 218 1.10 -13.81 -11.23
CA VAL A 218 1.37 -12.36 -11.29
C VAL A 218 0.88 -11.69 -12.57
N THR A 219 0.55 -12.45 -13.64
CA THR A 219 0.20 -11.87 -14.94
C THR A 219 -1.18 -11.24 -14.93
N ARG A 220 -1.27 -9.97 -15.33
CA ARG A 220 -2.52 -9.28 -15.66
C ARG A 220 -2.97 -9.70 -17.07
N ARG A 221 -4.10 -10.39 -17.16
CA ARG A 221 -4.59 -11.03 -18.39
C ARG A 221 -5.62 -10.21 -19.14
N VAL A 222 -5.39 -8.90 -19.19
CA VAL A 222 -6.26 -7.92 -19.86
C VAL A 222 -5.47 -7.15 -20.92
N PRO A 223 -6.12 -6.57 -21.94
CA PRO A 223 -5.50 -5.66 -22.87
C PRO A 223 -4.89 -4.45 -22.14
N ILE A 224 -3.77 -3.96 -22.64
CA ILE A 224 -3.13 -2.76 -22.10
C ILE A 224 -3.73 -1.53 -22.79
N VAL A 225 -4.15 -0.56 -22.00
CA VAL A 225 -4.50 0.78 -22.47
C VAL A 225 -3.24 1.63 -22.36
N ARG A 226 -2.74 2.15 -23.51
CA ARG A 226 -1.58 3.06 -23.48
C ARG A 226 -1.98 4.35 -22.76
N ASP A 227 -1.40 4.58 -21.61
CA ASP A 227 -1.51 5.85 -20.90
C ASP A 227 -0.49 6.85 -21.47
N ARG A 228 -0.94 8.06 -21.81
CA ARG A 228 -0.11 9.19 -22.25
C ARG A 228 -0.10 10.32 -21.23
N SER A 229 -0.49 10.05 -19.98
CA SER A 229 -0.66 11.05 -18.92
C SER A 229 0.66 11.55 -18.30
N SER A 230 1.81 11.01 -18.70
CA SER A 230 3.11 11.37 -18.13
C SER A 230 3.67 12.75 -18.60
N TYR A 231 3.04 13.40 -19.58
CA TYR A 231 3.50 14.71 -20.06
C TYR A 231 3.64 15.73 -18.90
N PRO A 232 4.73 16.52 -18.81
CA PRO A 232 5.78 16.72 -19.83
C PRO A 232 6.89 15.65 -19.85
N HIS A 233 6.88 14.69 -18.95
CA HIS A 233 7.84 13.59 -18.90
C HIS A 233 7.54 12.55 -19.99
N ILE A 234 8.54 11.77 -20.39
CA ILE A 234 8.32 10.62 -21.29
C ILE A 234 7.91 9.36 -20.54
N ALA A 235 8.24 9.28 -19.22
CA ALA A 235 7.72 8.30 -18.29
C ALA A 235 7.73 8.86 -16.88
N ASP A 236 6.70 8.55 -16.09
CA ASP A 236 6.59 8.94 -14.70
C ASP A 236 5.84 7.87 -13.91
N CYS A 237 6.44 7.40 -12.80
CA CYS A 237 5.85 6.40 -11.94
C CYS A 237 6.36 6.53 -10.49
N ASP A 238 5.93 5.62 -9.62
CA ASP A 238 6.34 5.59 -8.21
C ASP A 238 7.85 5.43 -8.01
N TYR A 239 8.59 4.95 -9.01
CA TYR A 239 10.00 4.58 -8.86
C TYR A 239 10.94 5.53 -9.55
N PHE A 240 10.53 6.15 -10.66
CA PHE A 240 11.36 7.05 -11.45
C PHE A 240 10.52 7.99 -12.32
N THR A 241 11.12 9.13 -12.65
CA THR A 241 10.66 10.06 -13.68
C THR A 241 11.75 10.17 -14.74
N VAL A 242 11.38 10.10 -16.02
CA VAL A 242 12.32 10.17 -17.14
C VAL A 242 11.97 11.33 -18.06
N ASP A 243 12.93 12.20 -18.28
CA ASP A 243 12.86 13.32 -19.21
C ASP A 243 13.72 13.07 -20.42
N LYS A 244 13.30 13.59 -21.57
CA LYS A 244 14.05 13.54 -22.81
C LYS A 244 14.76 14.87 -23.05
N LEU A 245 16.09 14.84 -23.16
CA LEU A 245 16.90 15.98 -23.57
C LEU A 245 17.30 15.82 -25.04
N ASN A 246 17.14 16.88 -25.82
CA ASN A 246 17.63 16.96 -27.19
C ASN A 246 18.29 18.32 -27.43
N LEU A 247 19.60 18.32 -27.74
CA LEU A 247 20.39 19.47 -28.16
C LEU A 247 20.96 19.16 -29.56
N ASP A 248 20.62 19.97 -30.55
CA ASP A 248 21.08 19.78 -31.92
C ASP A 248 22.53 20.24 -32.17
N GLY A 249 23.15 20.87 -31.15
CA GLY A 249 24.52 21.40 -31.24
C GLY A 249 24.70 22.59 -32.15
N ARG A 250 23.63 23.08 -32.80
CA ARG A 250 23.63 24.22 -33.75
C ARG A 250 22.85 25.40 -33.22
N VAL A 251 21.55 25.24 -33.03
CA VAL A 251 20.63 26.26 -32.46
C VAL A 251 20.58 26.09 -30.96
N MET A 252 20.26 24.89 -30.49
CA MET A 252 20.33 24.53 -29.05
C MET A 252 21.64 23.83 -28.76
N LYS A 253 22.60 24.58 -28.18
CA LYS A 253 23.95 24.09 -27.89
C LYS A 253 24.18 23.78 -26.42
N LYS A 254 23.31 24.23 -25.56
CA LYS A 254 23.43 24.04 -24.10
C LYS A 254 22.09 23.97 -23.40
N MET A 255 22.07 23.24 -22.30
CA MET A 255 20.96 23.16 -21.37
C MET A 255 21.51 23.27 -19.96
N GLU A 256 20.84 24.09 -19.15
CA GLU A 256 21.09 24.21 -17.71
C GLU A 256 20.05 23.43 -16.94
N GLY A 257 20.48 22.63 -15.98
CA GLY A 257 19.64 21.90 -15.06
C GLY A 257 20.09 22.11 -13.61
N ASN A 258 19.30 21.57 -12.68
CA ASN A 258 19.63 21.66 -11.25
C ASN A 258 19.36 20.33 -10.55
N VAL A 259 20.34 19.80 -9.84
CA VAL A 259 20.21 18.62 -9.00
C VAL A 259 20.05 19.06 -7.56
N SER A 260 18.81 19.14 -7.10
CA SER A 260 18.45 19.55 -5.74
C SER A 260 18.80 18.46 -4.71
N ALA A 261 18.62 18.76 -3.43
CA ALA A 261 18.75 17.76 -2.36
C ALA A 261 17.64 16.69 -2.38
N ALA A 262 16.61 16.84 -3.23
CA ALA A 262 15.48 15.91 -3.31
C ALA A 262 15.84 14.60 -4.03
N SER A 263 16.59 14.65 -5.12
CA SER A 263 16.96 13.48 -5.92
C SER A 263 18.34 13.66 -6.57
N PHE A 264 19.02 12.56 -6.79
CA PHE A 264 20.10 12.49 -7.78
C PHE A 264 19.53 12.66 -9.20
N ALA A 265 20.40 12.88 -10.18
CA ALA A 265 20.09 12.76 -11.59
C ALA A 265 21.01 11.74 -12.27
N SER A 266 20.44 10.87 -13.10
CA SER A 266 21.19 10.00 -14.01
C SER A 266 21.01 10.53 -15.43
N ILE A 267 22.10 10.70 -16.16
CA ILE A 267 22.10 11.15 -17.56
C ILE A 267 22.66 10.02 -18.43
N LEU A 268 21.81 9.46 -19.30
CA LEU A 268 22.17 8.41 -20.25
C LEU A 268 22.24 9.01 -21.65
N ILE A 269 23.42 9.04 -22.25
CA ILE A 269 23.66 9.63 -23.59
C ILE A 269 23.27 8.59 -24.64
N LEU A 270 22.24 8.87 -25.42
CA LEU A 270 21.77 8.04 -26.52
C LEU A 270 22.56 8.33 -27.80
N ASP A 271 22.88 9.62 -28.03
CA ASP A 271 23.64 10.08 -29.17
C ASP A 271 24.29 11.45 -28.92
N GLY A 272 25.33 11.81 -29.66
CA GLY A 272 26.02 13.10 -29.59
C GLY A 272 27.31 13.08 -28.80
N GLU A 273 27.95 14.27 -28.71
CA GLU A 273 29.20 14.51 -27.99
C GLU A 273 29.25 15.93 -27.41
N GLY A 274 29.98 16.10 -26.31
CA GLY A 274 30.08 17.39 -25.64
C GLY A 274 30.62 17.27 -24.22
N THR A 275 30.16 18.17 -23.34
CA THR A 275 30.60 18.21 -21.94
C THR A 275 29.42 18.36 -20.97
N ILE A 276 29.53 17.74 -19.80
CA ILE A 276 28.67 17.99 -18.64
C ILE A 276 29.52 18.63 -17.55
N THR A 277 29.11 19.82 -17.10
CA THR A 277 29.77 20.58 -16.03
C THR A 277 28.84 20.68 -14.83
N SER A 278 29.31 20.39 -13.62
CA SER A 278 28.59 20.61 -12.36
C SER A 278 29.55 20.98 -11.24
N GLY A 279 29.31 22.11 -10.58
CA GLY A 279 30.21 22.67 -9.58
C GLY A 279 31.60 22.91 -10.16
N THR A 280 32.62 22.24 -9.61
CA THR A 280 34.04 22.35 -10.09
C THR A 280 34.41 21.23 -11.07
N GLY A 281 33.52 20.31 -11.38
CA GLY A 281 33.81 19.15 -12.22
C GLY A 281 33.25 19.27 -13.64
N THR A 282 34.07 18.98 -14.65
CA THR A 282 33.64 18.84 -16.04
C THR A 282 34.01 17.44 -16.55
N ALA A 283 33.10 16.79 -17.23
CA ALA A 283 33.31 15.49 -17.88
C ALA A 283 32.88 15.58 -19.35
N ALA A 284 33.73 15.11 -20.25
CA ALA A 284 33.36 14.92 -21.65
C ALA A 284 32.43 13.72 -21.77
N TYR A 285 31.46 13.81 -22.68
CA TYR A 285 30.58 12.70 -23.04
C TYR A 285 30.61 12.42 -24.53
N LYS A 286 30.29 11.19 -24.85
CA LYS A 286 30.01 10.71 -26.20
C LYS A 286 28.84 9.74 -26.18
N LYS A 287 28.33 9.40 -27.36
CA LYS A 287 27.29 8.38 -27.55
C LYS A 287 27.54 7.14 -26.70
N GLY A 288 26.54 6.73 -25.94
CA GLY A 288 26.58 5.56 -25.08
C GLY A 288 27.06 5.82 -23.64
N ASP A 289 27.56 7.00 -23.29
CA ASP A 289 28.04 7.29 -21.94
C ASP A 289 26.89 7.42 -20.92
N SER A 290 27.21 7.07 -19.67
CA SER A 290 26.29 7.18 -18.53
C SER A 290 26.93 7.97 -17.40
N PHE A 291 26.15 8.85 -16.78
CA PHE A 291 26.59 9.72 -15.69
C PHE A 291 25.64 9.70 -14.51
N PHE A 292 26.21 9.81 -13.32
CA PHE A 292 25.50 9.99 -12.06
C PHE A 292 25.90 11.35 -11.45
N LEU A 293 24.88 12.18 -11.20
CA LEU A 293 25.01 13.46 -10.52
C LEU A 293 24.38 13.33 -9.14
N PRO A 294 25.16 13.37 -8.04
CA PRO A 294 24.64 13.21 -6.68
C PRO A 294 23.60 14.27 -6.31
N ALA A 295 22.65 13.91 -5.46
CA ALA A 295 21.70 14.86 -4.90
C ALA A 295 22.43 16.00 -4.18
N GLY A 296 21.95 17.24 -4.38
CA GLY A 296 22.55 18.44 -3.84
C GLY A 296 23.78 18.94 -4.62
N SER A 297 24.06 18.41 -5.82
CA SER A 297 25.14 18.90 -6.69
C SER A 297 24.91 20.32 -7.20
N GLY A 298 23.67 20.83 -7.12
CA GLY A 298 23.32 22.16 -7.61
C GLY A 298 23.19 22.23 -9.11
N SER A 299 23.49 23.39 -9.67
CA SER A 299 23.38 23.62 -11.13
C SER A 299 24.36 22.77 -11.91
N TYR A 300 23.92 22.25 -13.04
CA TYR A 300 24.76 21.59 -14.03
C TYR A 300 24.44 22.11 -15.42
N MET A 301 25.39 21.99 -16.33
CA MET A 301 25.27 22.40 -17.72
C MET A 301 25.69 21.26 -18.64
N VAL A 302 24.87 20.98 -19.66
CA VAL A 302 25.20 20.10 -20.78
C VAL A 302 25.45 20.97 -22.00
N GLU A 303 26.62 20.84 -22.63
CA GLU A 303 26.99 21.60 -23.84
C GLU A 303 27.44 20.63 -24.93
N GLY A 304 27.04 20.95 -26.17
CA GLY A 304 27.36 20.16 -27.36
C GLY A 304 26.11 19.65 -28.09
N SER A 305 26.27 18.59 -28.86
CA SER A 305 25.15 17.82 -29.43
C SER A 305 24.78 16.72 -28.46
N CYS A 306 23.52 16.64 -28.05
CA CYS A 306 23.09 15.70 -27.02
C CYS A 306 21.68 15.18 -27.27
N ASP A 307 21.57 13.88 -27.42
CA ASP A 307 20.32 13.15 -27.29
C ASP A 307 20.44 12.26 -26.06
N ALA A 308 19.65 12.51 -25.00
CA ALA A 308 19.82 11.84 -23.72
C ALA A 308 18.50 11.60 -22.97
N LEU A 309 18.54 10.62 -22.06
CA LEU A 309 17.51 10.43 -21.04
C LEU A 309 18.04 10.92 -19.68
N ILE A 310 17.25 11.76 -19.01
CA ILE A 310 17.53 12.23 -17.67
C ILE A 310 16.55 11.55 -16.72
N THR A 311 17.06 10.75 -15.80
CA THR A 311 16.24 10.02 -14.83
C THR A 311 16.44 10.59 -13.43
N THR A 312 15.34 10.87 -12.75
CA THR A 312 15.30 11.33 -11.35
C THR A 312 14.29 10.51 -10.55
N ILE A 313 14.31 10.67 -9.23
CA ILE A 313 13.33 10.06 -8.33
C ILE A 313 12.36 11.15 -7.88
N ARG A 314 11.10 11.02 -8.26
CA ARG A 314 10.05 11.95 -7.91
C ARG A 314 9.73 11.92 -6.42
N GLU A 315 9.34 13.06 -5.86
CA GLU A 315 8.70 13.09 -4.55
C GLU A 315 7.34 12.40 -4.66
N LYS A 316 7.17 11.33 -3.88
CA LYS A 316 5.86 10.73 -3.73
C LYS A 316 5.21 11.36 -2.51
N ALA A 317 4.06 11.99 -2.70
CA ALA A 317 3.21 12.41 -1.60
C ALA A 317 2.91 11.19 -0.72
N ALA A 318 2.95 11.37 0.60
CA ALA A 318 2.71 10.26 1.54
C ALA A 318 1.32 9.66 1.26
N PRO A 319 1.20 8.32 1.20
CA PRO A 319 -0.09 7.68 0.97
C PRO A 319 -1.12 8.11 2.01
N VAL A 320 -2.34 8.32 1.55
CA VAL A 320 -3.50 8.65 2.38
C VAL A 320 -4.50 7.49 2.34
N ARG A 321 -5.14 7.23 3.46
CA ARG A 321 -6.25 6.28 3.58
C ARG A 321 -7.51 7.04 3.90
N ILE A 322 -8.61 6.64 3.31
CA ILE A 322 -9.92 7.23 3.58
C ILE A 322 -10.61 6.35 4.62
N GLY A 323 -11.02 6.94 5.74
CA GLY A 323 -11.85 6.29 6.75
C GLY A 323 -13.23 6.91 6.78
N ILE A 324 -14.27 6.10 6.67
CA ILE A 324 -15.66 6.53 6.72
C ILE A 324 -16.33 5.78 7.87
N ASP A 325 -16.90 6.50 8.82
CA ASP A 325 -17.62 5.93 9.95
C ASP A 325 -19.09 6.33 9.87
N ILE A 326 -19.92 5.40 9.39
CA ILE A 326 -21.36 5.60 9.20
C ILE A 326 -22.09 5.35 10.52
N GLY A 327 -22.48 6.41 11.19
CA GLY A 327 -23.32 6.32 12.38
C GLY A 327 -24.80 6.53 12.07
N VAL A 328 -25.67 6.33 13.05
CA VAL A 328 -27.14 6.49 12.92
C VAL A 328 -27.54 7.95 12.66
N LYS A 329 -26.89 8.88 13.34
CA LYS A 329 -27.18 10.32 13.26
C LYS A 329 -26.23 11.02 12.30
N ASP A 330 -24.97 10.75 12.45
CA ASP A 330 -23.89 11.45 11.75
C ASP A 330 -22.90 10.43 11.17
N THR A 331 -22.40 10.72 9.98
CA THR A 331 -21.31 10.00 9.32
C THR A 331 -20.05 10.86 9.39
N ARG A 332 -18.91 10.26 9.76
CA ARG A 332 -17.60 10.92 9.77
C ARG A 332 -16.76 10.42 8.60
N ILE A 333 -16.15 11.35 7.89
CA ILE A 333 -15.25 11.08 6.77
C ILE A 333 -13.88 11.64 7.15
N GLY A 334 -12.87 10.80 7.23
CA GLY A 334 -11.52 11.17 7.62
C GLY A 334 -10.46 10.78 6.60
N LEU A 335 -9.43 11.60 6.50
CA LEU A 335 -8.22 11.33 5.75
C LEU A 335 -7.11 11.01 6.74
N VAL A 336 -6.48 9.86 6.62
CA VAL A 336 -5.53 9.33 7.60
C VAL A 336 -4.21 9.00 6.90
N ASP A 337 -3.09 9.42 7.45
CA ASP A 337 -1.76 9.11 6.92
C ASP A 337 -1.29 7.70 7.30
N ILE A 338 -0.11 7.31 6.81
CA ILE A 338 0.50 6.01 7.09
C ILE A 338 0.88 5.82 8.57
N HIS A 339 0.97 6.91 9.33
CA HIS A 339 1.26 6.89 10.78
C HIS A 339 -0.02 6.93 11.62
N GLN A 340 -1.18 6.66 11.01
CA GLN A 340 -2.50 6.66 11.62
C GLN A 340 -2.95 8.03 12.16
N LYS A 341 -2.31 9.11 11.70
CA LYS A 341 -2.69 10.47 12.06
C LYS A 341 -3.83 10.95 11.18
N LEU A 342 -4.89 11.44 11.81
CA LEU A 342 -6.01 12.07 11.13
C LEU A 342 -5.58 13.44 10.58
N LEU A 343 -5.49 13.55 9.24
CA LEU A 343 -5.10 14.76 8.52
C LEU A 343 -6.26 15.75 8.41
N ALA A 344 -7.45 15.24 8.11
CA ALA A 344 -8.69 15.99 8.01
C ALA A 344 -9.88 15.11 8.39
N CYS A 345 -10.96 15.74 8.88
CA CYS A 345 -12.21 15.05 9.19
C CYS A 345 -13.40 15.97 8.92
N GLU A 346 -14.43 15.41 8.32
CA GLU A 346 -15.72 16.07 8.11
C GLU A 346 -16.82 15.22 8.74
N GLU A 347 -17.82 15.87 9.34
CA GLU A 347 -19.01 15.22 9.88
C GLU A 347 -20.23 15.67 9.06
N VAL A 348 -21.01 14.71 8.57
CA VAL A 348 -22.21 14.94 7.79
C VAL A 348 -23.40 14.19 8.41
N LYS A 349 -24.61 14.69 8.23
CA LYS A 349 -25.82 14.02 8.70
C LYS A 349 -26.07 12.73 7.92
N THR A 350 -26.28 11.62 8.61
CA THR A 350 -26.63 10.34 7.98
C THR A 350 -28.08 10.33 7.50
N ASP A 351 -29.01 10.79 8.37
CA ASP A 351 -30.46 10.67 8.13
C ASP A 351 -30.85 9.25 7.69
N ALA A 352 -30.77 8.32 8.60
CA ALA A 352 -30.99 6.88 8.38
C ALA A 352 -32.37 6.48 7.82
N GLY A 353 -33.28 7.46 7.64
CA GLY A 353 -34.58 7.24 6.99
C GLY A 353 -34.55 7.25 5.47
N ARG A 354 -33.46 7.74 4.87
CA ARG A 354 -33.28 7.81 3.41
C ARG A 354 -32.85 6.48 2.80
N PRO A 355 -33.06 6.29 1.47
CA PRO A 355 -32.51 5.15 0.75
C PRO A 355 -30.98 5.04 0.90
N ALA A 356 -30.46 3.81 1.00
CA ALA A 356 -29.04 3.56 1.19
C ALA A 356 -28.19 4.18 0.06
N GLU A 357 -28.65 4.09 -1.18
CA GLU A 357 -27.97 4.62 -2.36
C GLU A 357 -27.79 6.14 -2.31
N GLU A 358 -28.77 6.86 -1.74
CA GLU A 358 -28.69 8.31 -1.58
C GLU A 358 -27.66 8.71 -0.53
N ILE A 359 -27.65 7.99 0.60
CA ILE A 359 -26.69 8.20 1.68
C ILE A 359 -25.27 7.93 1.16
N ILE A 360 -25.06 6.80 0.46
CA ILE A 360 -23.75 6.41 -0.09
C ILE A 360 -23.29 7.41 -1.14
N ARG A 361 -24.16 7.87 -2.01
CA ARG A 361 -23.87 8.91 -3.01
C ARG A 361 -23.39 10.20 -2.33
N GLU A 362 -24.11 10.68 -1.32
CA GLU A 362 -23.71 11.89 -0.58
C GLU A 362 -22.36 11.73 0.10
N ILE A 363 -22.12 10.60 0.77
CA ILE A 363 -20.84 10.29 1.40
C ILE A 363 -19.72 10.29 0.36
N GLY A 364 -19.91 9.64 -0.79
CA GLY A 364 -18.94 9.62 -1.90
C GLY A 364 -18.60 11.03 -2.39
N GLN A 365 -19.61 11.86 -2.66
CA GLN A 365 -19.43 13.24 -3.10
C GLN A 365 -18.73 14.11 -2.05
N ARG A 366 -19.09 13.97 -0.77
CA ARG A 366 -18.43 14.65 0.35
C ARG A 366 -16.97 14.25 0.50
N THR A 367 -16.68 12.96 0.31
CA THR A 367 -15.30 12.45 0.34
C THR A 367 -14.45 13.09 -0.76
N LEU A 368 -14.96 13.15 -2.00
CA LEU A 368 -14.28 13.82 -3.12
C LEU A 368 -14.05 15.31 -2.85
N ALA A 369 -15.08 16.02 -2.33
CA ALA A 369 -14.97 17.43 -1.96
C ALA A 369 -13.97 17.65 -0.82
N LEU A 370 -13.86 16.72 0.15
CA LEU A 370 -12.86 16.78 1.22
C LEU A 370 -11.44 16.63 0.66
N LEU A 371 -11.22 15.69 -0.25
CA LEU A 371 -9.93 15.49 -0.93
C LEU A 371 -9.52 16.74 -1.72
N GLU A 372 -10.45 17.34 -2.48
CA GLU A 372 -10.21 18.57 -3.25
C GLU A 372 -9.80 19.74 -2.33
N ARG A 373 -10.54 19.97 -1.24
CA ARG A 373 -10.21 21.00 -0.25
C ARG A 373 -8.85 20.81 0.39
N GLN A 374 -8.44 19.56 0.62
CA GLN A 374 -7.14 19.22 1.18
C GLN A 374 -6.03 19.14 0.12
N LYS A 375 -6.36 19.35 -1.16
CA LYS A 375 -5.43 19.22 -2.31
C LYS A 375 -4.74 17.87 -2.36
N ILE A 376 -5.46 16.81 -1.99
CA ILE A 376 -4.99 15.43 -2.03
C ILE A 376 -5.61 14.76 -3.27
N PRO A 377 -4.81 14.44 -4.28
CA PRO A 377 -5.31 13.77 -5.48
C PRO A 377 -5.69 12.31 -5.17
N MET A 378 -6.60 11.75 -5.96
CA MET A 378 -7.13 10.39 -5.74
C MET A 378 -6.04 9.31 -5.85
N ASP A 379 -5.02 9.49 -6.68
CA ASP A 379 -3.89 8.58 -6.83
C ASP A 379 -2.96 8.51 -5.61
N GLN A 380 -3.07 9.51 -4.71
CA GLN A 380 -2.44 9.47 -3.38
C GLN A 380 -3.23 8.60 -2.40
N CYS A 381 -4.50 8.31 -2.69
CA CYS A 381 -5.37 7.50 -1.84
C CYS A 381 -5.19 6.01 -2.14
N VAL A 382 -4.76 5.23 -1.16
CA VAL A 382 -4.44 3.79 -1.37
C VAL A 382 -5.61 2.86 -1.10
N CYS A 383 -6.54 3.24 -0.24
CA CYS A 383 -7.77 2.50 0.05
C CYS A 383 -8.79 3.38 0.77
N ALA A 384 -10.04 2.94 0.75
CA ALA A 384 -11.12 3.45 1.58
C ALA A 384 -11.67 2.33 2.47
N GLY A 385 -11.75 2.59 3.76
CA GLY A 385 -12.41 1.70 4.70
C GLY A 385 -13.70 2.32 5.22
N ILE A 386 -14.71 1.50 5.44
CA ILE A 386 -16.02 1.96 5.92
C ILE A 386 -16.43 1.16 7.15
N SER A 387 -16.63 1.86 8.24
CA SER A 387 -17.25 1.41 9.47
C SER A 387 -18.77 1.58 9.35
N VAL A 388 -19.53 0.55 9.65
CA VAL A 388 -20.99 0.59 9.54
C VAL A 388 -21.65 -0.28 10.61
N PRO A 389 -22.74 0.17 11.26
CA PRO A 389 -23.43 -0.63 12.27
C PRO A 389 -24.17 -1.80 11.63
N GLY A 390 -24.16 -2.95 12.29
CA GLY A 390 -24.89 -4.15 11.93
C GLY A 390 -24.03 -5.31 11.47
N THR A 391 -24.67 -6.30 10.85
CA THR A 391 -24.02 -7.53 10.38
C THR A 391 -23.41 -7.33 9.00
N VAL A 392 -22.10 -7.47 8.90
CA VAL A 392 -21.30 -7.14 7.71
C VAL A 392 -20.63 -8.39 7.14
N ASP A 393 -20.81 -8.61 5.84
CA ASP A 393 -20.02 -9.57 5.06
C ASP A 393 -18.82 -8.86 4.48
N ARG A 394 -17.70 -8.90 5.20
CA ARG A 394 -16.44 -8.21 4.83
C ARG A 394 -15.87 -8.70 3.50
N GLN A 395 -16.00 -9.99 3.19
CA GLN A 395 -15.45 -10.58 1.95
C GLN A 395 -16.21 -10.11 0.72
N LYS A 396 -17.55 -10.02 0.81
CA LYS A 396 -18.41 -9.58 -0.29
C LYS A 396 -18.63 -8.07 -0.32
N GLY A 397 -18.23 -7.34 0.71
CA GLY A 397 -18.48 -5.91 0.80
C GLY A 397 -19.96 -5.54 0.98
N VAL A 398 -20.75 -6.41 1.66
CA VAL A 398 -22.19 -6.28 1.79
C VAL A 398 -22.60 -6.09 3.25
N VAL A 399 -23.42 -5.08 3.52
CA VAL A 399 -24.16 -4.96 4.79
C VAL A 399 -25.37 -5.87 4.71
N ARG A 400 -25.30 -7.01 5.40
CA ARG A 400 -26.40 -8.00 5.39
C ARG A 400 -27.65 -7.48 6.05
N TYR A 401 -27.47 -6.87 7.21
CA TYR A 401 -28.55 -6.33 8.00
C TYR A 401 -28.05 -5.28 9.00
N SER A 402 -28.73 -4.16 9.07
CA SER A 402 -28.54 -3.14 10.09
C SER A 402 -29.89 -2.59 10.53
N ASN A 403 -30.27 -2.87 11.77
CA ASN A 403 -31.52 -2.32 12.34
C ASN A 403 -31.40 -0.81 12.56
N ASN A 404 -30.24 -0.34 12.94
CA ASN A 404 -30.00 1.05 13.35
C ASN A 404 -30.14 2.04 12.20
N ILE A 405 -29.69 1.66 10.99
CA ILE A 405 -29.77 2.48 9.77
C ILE A 405 -30.76 1.88 8.74
N ARG A 406 -31.51 0.86 9.11
CA ARG A 406 -32.55 0.19 8.31
C ARG A 406 -32.06 -0.37 6.96
N TRP A 407 -30.80 -0.80 6.92
CA TRP A 407 -30.21 -1.38 5.70
C TRP A 407 -30.39 -2.90 5.68
N LYS A 408 -30.64 -3.45 4.49
CA LYS A 408 -30.75 -4.89 4.26
C LYS A 408 -30.15 -5.23 2.89
N GLN A 409 -29.17 -6.13 2.85
CA GLN A 409 -28.49 -6.58 1.63
C GLN A 409 -27.94 -5.43 0.78
N VAL A 410 -27.25 -4.45 1.42
CA VAL A 410 -26.67 -3.29 0.72
C VAL A 410 -25.25 -3.62 0.29
N GLU A 411 -24.98 -3.58 -1.01
CA GLU A 411 -23.67 -3.81 -1.62
C GLU A 411 -22.75 -2.59 -1.46
N LEU A 412 -22.41 -2.26 -0.20
CA LEU A 412 -21.78 -1.00 0.19
C LEU A 412 -20.44 -0.77 -0.52
N SER A 413 -19.56 -1.79 -0.59
CA SER A 413 -18.26 -1.64 -1.27
C SER A 413 -18.43 -1.36 -2.75
N ARG A 414 -19.34 -2.06 -3.45
CA ARG A 414 -19.59 -1.83 -4.88
C ARG A 414 -20.13 -0.43 -5.13
N LEU A 415 -21.15 -0.02 -4.38
CA LEU A 415 -21.78 1.30 -4.55
C LEU A 415 -20.78 2.44 -4.25
N MET A 416 -19.93 2.31 -3.23
CA MET A 416 -18.93 3.30 -2.92
C MET A 416 -17.82 3.35 -3.98
N SER A 417 -17.47 2.22 -4.61
CA SER A 417 -16.46 2.17 -5.68
C SER A 417 -16.85 2.95 -6.94
N GLU A 418 -18.13 3.29 -7.11
CA GLU A 418 -18.58 4.18 -8.18
C GLU A 418 -18.06 5.62 -8.01
N TYR A 419 -17.75 6.02 -6.78
CA TYR A 419 -17.22 7.35 -6.42
C TYR A 419 -15.73 7.34 -6.13
N LEU A 420 -15.26 6.25 -5.51
CA LEU A 420 -13.86 6.09 -5.09
C LEU A 420 -13.23 4.93 -5.88
N PRO A 421 -12.50 5.19 -6.98
CA PRO A 421 -11.88 4.16 -7.84
C PRO A 421 -10.63 3.55 -7.20
N ILE A 422 -10.72 3.20 -5.92
CA ILE A 422 -9.69 2.58 -5.08
C ILE A 422 -10.31 1.40 -4.32
N PRO A 423 -9.52 0.46 -3.77
CA PRO A 423 -10.06 -0.64 -2.98
C PRO A 423 -10.94 -0.15 -1.82
N VAL A 424 -12.19 -0.63 -1.75
CA VAL A 424 -13.14 -0.29 -0.68
C VAL A 424 -13.37 -1.51 0.21
N ARG A 425 -13.11 -1.37 1.51
CA ARG A 425 -13.31 -2.41 2.53
C ARG A 425 -14.32 -1.96 3.56
N ILE A 426 -15.06 -2.89 4.15
CA ILE A 426 -16.07 -2.57 5.15
C ILE A 426 -15.92 -3.47 6.37
N ALA A 427 -16.29 -2.96 7.55
CA ALA A 427 -16.37 -3.75 8.78
C ALA A 427 -17.46 -3.20 9.71
N ASN A 428 -17.79 -3.98 10.75
CA ASN A 428 -18.69 -3.54 11.80
C ASN A 428 -18.10 -2.35 12.58
N ASP A 429 -18.97 -1.50 13.13
CA ASP A 429 -18.59 -0.27 13.85
C ASP A 429 -17.77 -0.54 15.14
N ALA A 430 -18.12 -1.58 15.91
CA ALA A 430 -17.36 -1.96 17.10
C ALA A 430 -15.98 -2.55 16.72
N ASP A 431 -15.90 -3.35 15.66
CA ASP A 431 -14.64 -3.88 15.13
C ASP A 431 -13.72 -2.74 14.65
N CYS A 432 -14.27 -1.76 13.94
CA CYS A 432 -13.50 -0.59 13.51
C CYS A 432 -13.03 0.24 14.70
N ALA A 433 -13.88 0.47 15.71
CA ALA A 433 -13.48 1.21 16.89
C ALA A 433 -12.32 0.51 17.63
N ALA A 434 -12.39 -0.81 17.79
CA ALA A 434 -11.33 -1.61 18.40
C ALA A 434 -10.03 -1.56 17.56
N LEU A 435 -10.13 -1.67 16.24
CA LEU A 435 -8.98 -1.57 15.35
C LEU A 435 -8.35 -0.17 15.40
N GLY A 436 -9.14 0.89 15.48
CA GLY A 436 -8.65 2.25 15.63
C GLY A 436 -7.87 2.44 16.93
N GLU A 437 -8.39 1.96 18.06
CA GLU A 437 -7.69 2.01 19.34
C GLU A 437 -6.41 1.16 19.35
N ALA A 438 -6.40 0.00 18.69
CA ALA A 438 -5.21 -0.82 18.52
C ALA A 438 -4.17 -0.15 17.59
N ALA A 439 -4.62 0.57 16.56
CA ALA A 439 -3.72 1.20 15.58
C ALA A 439 -3.12 2.53 16.06
N ALA A 440 -3.89 3.36 16.78
CA ALA A 440 -3.51 4.73 17.10
C ALA A 440 -3.91 5.22 18.50
N GLY A 441 -4.67 4.42 19.24
CA GLY A 441 -5.21 4.79 20.55
C GLY A 441 -4.49 4.15 21.73
N ALA A 442 -5.27 3.80 22.75
CA ALA A 442 -4.76 3.19 23.97
C ALA A 442 -4.18 1.78 23.76
N GLY A 443 -4.54 1.11 22.67
CA GLY A 443 -4.07 -0.24 22.32
C GLY A 443 -2.83 -0.31 21.42
N ARG A 444 -2.23 0.82 21.03
CA ARG A 444 -1.16 0.88 19.99
C ARG A 444 0.11 0.06 20.28
N GLU A 445 0.36 -0.27 21.54
CA GLU A 445 1.54 -1.04 21.99
C GLU A 445 1.23 -2.54 22.16
N TYR A 446 -0.02 -2.94 21.91
CA TYR A 446 -0.53 -4.29 22.08
C TYR A 446 -0.98 -4.88 20.75
N ARG A 447 -0.75 -6.18 20.57
CA ARG A 447 -1.21 -6.91 19.38
C ARG A 447 -2.59 -7.52 19.57
N ASP A 448 -2.92 -7.89 20.81
CA ASP A 448 -4.15 -8.58 21.16
C ASP A 448 -4.97 -7.68 22.09
N VAL A 449 -6.01 -7.06 21.54
CA VAL A 449 -6.84 -6.08 22.21
C VAL A 449 -8.30 -6.48 22.09
N VAL A 450 -9.03 -6.50 23.21
CA VAL A 450 -10.49 -6.58 23.18
C VAL A 450 -11.06 -5.26 23.67
N MET A 451 -11.89 -4.63 22.87
CA MET A 451 -12.62 -3.42 23.24
C MET A 451 -14.09 -3.75 23.50
N VAL A 452 -14.59 -3.37 24.66
CA VAL A 452 -16.01 -3.45 25.02
C VAL A 452 -16.59 -2.03 24.99
N THR A 453 -17.56 -1.78 24.12
CA THR A 453 -18.21 -0.47 24.00
C THR A 453 -19.46 -0.42 24.86
N LEU A 454 -19.46 0.47 25.85
CA LEU A 454 -20.56 0.71 26.78
C LEU A 454 -21.35 1.95 26.35
N GLY A 455 -22.53 1.72 25.79
CA GLY A 455 -23.41 2.77 25.28
C GLY A 455 -24.89 2.44 25.50
N ILE A 456 -25.76 2.82 24.57
CA ILE A 456 -27.20 2.44 24.60
C ILE A 456 -27.34 0.92 24.64
N GLY A 457 -26.47 0.22 23.91
CA GLY A 457 -26.24 -1.22 23.99
C GLY A 457 -24.79 -1.52 24.41
N VAL A 458 -24.36 -2.78 24.27
CA VAL A 458 -23.00 -3.25 24.51
C VAL A 458 -22.49 -3.94 23.26
N GLY A 459 -21.47 -3.35 22.66
CA GLY A 459 -20.75 -3.94 21.53
C GLY A 459 -19.37 -4.43 21.93
N GLY A 460 -18.70 -5.13 21.02
CA GLY A 460 -17.32 -5.54 21.21
C GLY A 460 -16.58 -5.74 19.92
N GLY A 461 -15.32 -5.33 19.91
CA GLY A 461 -14.37 -5.62 18.83
C GLY A 461 -13.19 -6.39 19.39
N VAL A 462 -12.76 -7.40 18.68
CA VAL A 462 -11.65 -8.28 19.07
C VAL A 462 -10.55 -8.18 18.04
N ILE A 463 -9.38 -7.76 18.45
CA ILE A 463 -8.16 -7.68 17.66
C ILE A 463 -7.21 -8.75 18.18
N LEU A 464 -6.79 -9.66 17.32
CA LEU A 464 -5.78 -10.69 17.60
C LEU A 464 -4.70 -10.61 16.53
N ASP A 465 -3.44 -10.66 16.94
CA ASP A 465 -2.27 -10.46 16.06
C ASP A 465 -2.32 -9.15 15.26
N GLY A 466 -2.99 -8.12 15.78
CA GLY A 466 -3.17 -6.82 15.12
C GLY A 466 -4.27 -6.79 14.07
N GLU A 467 -5.04 -7.87 13.89
CA GLU A 467 -6.12 -7.98 12.91
C GLU A 467 -7.47 -8.20 13.59
N ILE A 468 -8.55 -7.74 12.95
CA ILE A 468 -9.90 -8.02 13.44
C ILE A 468 -10.13 -9.54 13.46
N CYS A 469 -10.42 -10.08 14.63
CA CYS A 469 -10.82 -11.47 14.80
C CYS A 469 -12.23 -11.68 14.21
N ALA A 470 -12.29 -11.90 12.90
CA ALA A 470 -13.54 -12.20 12.21
C ALA A 470 -13.62 -13.71 11.98
N GLY A 471 -14.64 -14.34 12.52
CA GLY A 471 -14.98 -15.72 12.16
C GLY A 471 -15.28 -15.86 10.66
N LYS A 472 -15.29 -17.09 10.14
CA LYS A 472 -15.71 -17.36 8.76
C LYS A 472 -17.23 -17.14 8.55
N ASN A 473 -17.99 -17.12 9.63
CA ASN A 473 -19.41 -16.83 9.61
C ASN A 473 -19.66 -15.32 9.61
N ILE A 474 -20.79 -14.93 9.05
CA ILE A 474 -21.20 -13.53 8.96
C ILE A 474 -21.65 -13.05 10.34
N GLY A 475 -21.10 -11.94 10.82
CA GLY A 475 -21.41 -11.33 12.10
C GLY A 475 -20.16 -10.74 12.76
N GLY A 476 -20.35 -9.82 13.69
CA GLY A 476 -19.27 -9.29 14.55
C GLY A 476 -19.08 -10.13 15.82
N ASN A 477 -18.20 -9.68 16.70
CA ASN A 477 -17.99 -10.27 18.00
C ASN A 477 -19.06 -9.76 18.98
N GLU A 478 -20.19 -10.47 19.04
CA GLU A 478 -21.40 -10.08 19.81
C GLU A 478 -21.24 -10.32 21.31
N VAL A 479 -20.16 -9.80 21.93
CA VAL A 479 -19.84 -10.01 23.35
C VAL A 479 -20.93 -9.48 24.30
N GLY A 480 -21.67 -8.44 23.89
CA GLY A 480 -22.80 -7.91 24.65
C GLY A 480 -23.96 -8.89 24.78
N HIS A 481 -24.05 -9.88 23.90
CA HIS A 481 -25.11 -10.90 23.93
C HIS A 481 -24.68 -12.23 24.58
N MET A 482 -23.52 -12.25 25.20
CA MET A 482 -23.08 -13.36 26.06
C MET A 482 -23.98 -13.41 27.30
N VAL A 483 -24.54 -14.58 27.61
CA VAL A 483 -25.40 -14.79 28.79
C VAL A 483 -24.54 -14.85 30.04
N ILE A 484 -24.77 -13.95 30.97
CA ILE A 484 -24.11 -13.88 32.28
C ILE A 484 -25.03 -14.20 33.45
N VAL A 485 -26.34 -14.29 33.20
CA VAL A 485 -27.35 -14.66 34.21
C VAL A 485 -28.38 -15.56 33.54
N GLU A 486 -28.45 -16.82 33.93
CA GLU A 486 -29.50 -17.74 33.46
C GLU A 486 -30.89 -17.20 33.82
N ASP A 487 -31.83 -17.26 32.89
CA ASP A 487 -33.22 -16.75 33.00
C ASP A 487 -33.35 -15.30 33.51
N GLY A 488 -32.30 -14.50 33.32
CA GLY A 488 -32.25 -13.13 33.80
C GLY A 488 -33.09 -12.13 33.01
N GLU A 489 -32.65 -10.85 33.01
CA GLU A 489 -33.34 -9.75 32.33
C GLU A 489 -33.47 -9.96 30.82
N MET A 490 -34.61 -9.49 30.26
CA MET A 490 -34.86 -9.54 28.80
C MET A 490 -33.89 -8.61 28.09
N CYS A 491 -33.18 -9.15 27.09
CA CYS A 491 -32.31 -8.39 26.22
C CYS A 491 -33.04 -7.93 24.96
N THR A 492 -32.55 -6.86 24.33
CA THR A 492 -33.03 -6.34 23.04
C THR A 492 -32.95 -7.36 21.89
N CYS A 493 -32.06 -8.36 22.00
CA CYS A 493 -31.94 -9.47 21.03
C CYS A 493 -33.02 -10.57 21.19
N GLY A 494 -33.95 -10.44 22.13
CA GLY A 494 -35.01 -11.40 22.40
C GLY A 494 -34.62 -12.55 23.33
N ARG A 495 -33.35 -12.67 23.76
CA ARG A 495 -32.90 -13.64 24.77
C ARG A 495 -32.88 -13.04 26.16
N ARG A 496 -32.76 -13.88 27.19
CA ARG A 496 -32.62 -13.46 28.58
C ARG A 496 -31.18 -13.57 29.06
N GLY A 497 -30.78 -12.68 29.98
CA GLY A 497 -29.55 -12.80 30.74
C GLY A 497 -28.30 -12.32 30.05
N CYS A 498 -28.40 -11.68 28.87
CA CYS A 498 -27.25 -11.12 28.15
C CYS A 498 -26.53 -10.02 28.93
N LEU A 499 -25.22 -9.90 28.78
CA LEU A 499 -24.40 -8.84 29.39
C LEU A 499 -24.99 -7.45 29.14
N GLU A 500 -25.45 -7.15 27.94
CA GLU A 500 -26.10 -5.89 27.56
C GLU A 500 -27.29 -5.53 28.46
N ALA A 501 -28.08 -6.53 28.87
CA ALA A 501 -29.26 -6.30 29.71
C ALA A 501 -28.93 -5.77 31.12
N TYR A 502 -27.63 -5.79 31.50
CA TYR A 502 -27.16 -5.38 32.82
C TYR A 502 -26.15 -4.23 32.79
N VAL A 503 -25.36 -4.06 31.69
CA VAL A 503 -24.28 -3.08 31.70
C VAL A 503 -24.41 -2.03 30.57
N SER A 504 -25.51 -2.01 29.85
CA SER A 504 -25.81 -0.88 28.97
C SER A 504 -26.29 0.34 29.73
N ALA A 505 -26.19 1.54 29.12
CA ALA A 505 -26.75 2.76 29.71
C ALA A 505 -28.24 2.63 29.97
N ARG A 506 -28.99 1.95 29.09
CA ARG A 506 -30.42 1.67 29.27
C ARG A 506 -30.68 0.82 30.51
N ALA A 507 -29.89 -0.21 30.74
CA ALA A 507 -29.99 -1.05 31.92
C ALA A 507 -29.68 -0.27 33.21
N LEU A 508 -28.64 0.56 33.19
CA LEU A 508 -28.24 1.38 34.33
C LEU A 508 -29.34 2.40 34.71
N ILE A 509 -29.95 3.09 33.72
CA ILE A 509 -31.06 4.04 33.93
C ILE A 509 -32.30 3.32 34.46
N ARG A 510 -32.66 2.16 33.88
CA ARG A 510 -33.76 1.32 34.37
C ARG A 510 -33.58 0.94 35.86
N ASP A 511 -32.40 0.48 36.21
CA ASP A 511 -32.11 -0.01 37.53
C ASP A 511 -32.04 1.16 38.55
N ALA A 512 -31.58 2.34 38.13
CA ALA A 512 -31.62 3.56 38.95
C ALA A 512 -33.07 4.02 39.22
N MET A 513 -33.92 4.01 38.19
CA MET A 513 -35.35 4.31 38.34
C MET A 513 -36.05 3.35 39.34
N ALA A 514 -35.70 2.05 39.25
CA ALA A 514 -36.23 1.06 40.18
C ALA A 514 -35.74 1.27 41.63
N ALA A 515 -34.51 1.71 41.82
CA ALA A 515 -33.90 1.92 43.14
C ALA A 515 -34.30 3.26 43.80
N THR A 516 -34.50 4.31 43.01
CA THR A 516 -34.69 5.68 43.54
C THR A 516 -36.08 6.25 43.27
N GLY A 517 -36.80 5.71 42.29
CA GLY A 517 -38.05 6.29 41.80
C GLY A 517 -37.86 7.52 40.87
N GLN A 518 -36.63 7.84 40.50
CA GLN A 518 -36.28 9.01 39.68
C GLN A 518 -35.59 8.59 38.40
N GLU A 519 -35.91 9.28 37.31
CA GLU A 519 -35.18 9.14 36.06
C GLU A 519 -33.86 9.92 36.15
N MET A 520 -32.74 9.24 35.96
CA MET A 520 -31.39 9.79 36.13
C MET A 520 -30.52 9.43 34.95
N THR A 521 -29.65 10.35 34.56
CA THR A 521 -28.60 10.06 33.57
C THR A 521 -27.48 9.20 34.18
N PRO A 522 -26.71 8.47 33.39
CA PRO A 522 -25.55 7.74 33.91
C PRO A 522 -24.59 8.62 34.72
N GLU A 523 -24.37 9.85 34.29
CA GLU A 523 -23.51 10.84 34.95
C GLU A 523 -24.03 11.15 36.36
N GLU A 524 -25.33 11.39 36.50
CA GLU A 524 -25.98 11.66 37.80
C GLU A 524 -25.93 10.44 38.73
N ILE A 525 -26.09 9.23 38.19
CA ILE A 525 -26.01 7.99 38.94
C ILE A 525 -24.62 7.81 39.56
N PHE A 526 -23.56 7.94 38.78
CA PHE A 526 -22.19 7.80 39.25
C PHE A 526 -21.80 8.96 40.19
N ALA A 527 -22.26 10.17 39.94
CA ALA A 527 -22.02 11.32 40.83
C ALA A 527 -22.72 11.14 42.16
N GLY A 528 -23.97 10.66 42.20
CA GLY A 528 -24.72 10.40 43.40
C GLY A 528 -24.10 9.27 44.25
N ALA A 529 -23.62 8.20 43.63
CA ALA A 529 -22.87 7.15 44.28
C ALA A 529 -21.59 7.70 44.95
N ALA A 530 -20.83 8.52 44.19
CA ALA A 530 -19.62 9.16 44.72
C ALA A 530 -19.91 10.17 45.86
N ALA A 531 -21.12 10.75 45.88
CA ALA A 531 -21.57 11.64 46.95
C ALA A 531 -22.10 10.91 48.20
N GLY A 532 -22.13 9.56 48.19
CA GLY A 532 -22.52 8.73 49.34
C GLY A 532 -24.00 8.35 49.38
N ASP A 533 -24.75 8.46 48.28
CA ASP A 533 -26.10 7.85 48.23
C ASP A 533 -25.95 6.32 48.19
N MET A 534 -26.29 5.67 49.32
CA MET A 534 -26.09 4.23 49.50
C MET A 534 -26.85 3.38 48.47
N ARG A 535 -27.99 3.84 47.97
CA ARG A 535 -28.77 3.10 46.93
C ARG A 535 -28.03 3.13 45.57
N LEU A 536 -27.47 4.30 45.24
CA LEU A 536 -26.71 4.47 44.02
C LEU A 536 -25.34 3.79 44.13
N GLU A 537 -24.71 3.79 45.30
CA GLU A 537 -23.47 3.07 45.55
C GLU A 537 -23.66 1.55 45.36
N GLU A 538 -24.73 0.98 45.95
CA GLU A 538 -25.07 -0.44 45.76
C GLU A 538 -25.37 -0.76 44.28
N LEU A 539 -26.06 0.12 43.59
CA LEU A 539 -26.34 0.00 42.17
C LEU A 539 -25.06 -0.03 41.34
N VAL A 540 -24.15 0.93 41.53
CA VAL A 540 -22.86 1.02 40.82
C VAL A 540 -21.99 -0.20 41.16
N ASN A 541 -21.96 -0.67 42.39
CA ASN A 541 -21.24 -1.88 42.79
C ASN A 541 -21.82 -3.14 42.11
N ARG A 542 -23.14 -3.25 41.97
CA ARG A 542 -23.79 -4.35 41.24
C ARG A 542 -23.50 -4.27 39.76
N TYR A 543 -23.51 -3.07 39.15
CA TYR A 543 -23.13 -2.83 37.78
C TYR A 543 -21.66 -3.27 37.55
N ALA A 544 -20.71 -2.88 38.42
CA ALA A 544 -19.31 -3.29 38.33
C ALA A 544 -19.16 -4.82 38.37
N ARG A 545 -19.87 -5.49 39.29
CA ARG A 545 -19.84 -6.96 39.37
C ARG A 545 -20.34 -7.63 38.09
N ARG A 546 -21.43 -7.14 37.47
CA ARG A 546 -21.97 -7.68 36.21
C ARG A 546 -21.02 -7.46 35.05
N LEU A 547 -20.41 -6.28 34.98
CA LEU A 547 -19.39 -5.98 33.95
C LEU A 547 -18.17 -6.89 34.14
N GLY A 548 -17.67 -7.04 35.39
CA GLY A 548 -16.53 -7.89 35.70
C GLY A 548 -16.73 -9.35 35.31
N ILE A 549 -17.93 -9.93 35.56
CA ILE A 549 -18.26 -11.29 35.08
C ILE A 549 -18.10 -11.38 33.56
N GLY A 550 -18.62 -10.39 32.79
CA GLY A 550 -18.47 -10.35 31.36
C GLY A 550 -17.02 -10.26 30.91
N LEU A 551 -16.22 -9.41 31.56
CA LEU A 551 -14.80 -9.23 31.26
C LEU A 551 -13.98 -10.49 31.54
N VAL A 552 -14.23 -11.17 32.67
CA VAL A 552 -13.59 -12.45 33.03
C VAL A 552 -13.85 -13.51 31.94
N ASN A 553 -15.11 -13.62 31.48
CA ASN A 553 -15.45 -14.54 30.39
C ASN A 553 -14.70 -14.20 29.09
N ILE A 554 -14.66 -12.92 28.71
CA ILE A 554 -13.92 -12.43 27.52
C ILE A 554 -12.43 -12.78 27.64
N VAL A 555 -11.82 -12.50 28.78
CA VAL A 555 -10.40 -12.80 29.02
C VAL A 555 -10.12 -14.30 28.95
N ASN A 556 -10.97 -15.12 29.56
CA ASN A 556 -10.80 -16.58 29.52
C ASN A 556 -10.96 -17.19 28.11
N ILE A 557 -11.70 -16.52 27.20
CA ILE A 557 -11.93 -16.97 25.83
C ILE A 557 -10.83 -16.49 24.89
N PHE A 558 -10.50 -15.17 24.90
CA PHE A 558 -9.65 -14.53 23.89
C PHE A 558 -8.20 -14.35 24.34
N ARG A 559 -7.93 -14.38 25.65
CA ARG A 559 -6.59 -14.16 26.23
C ARG A 559 -5.89 -12.88 25.69
N PRO A 560 -6.58 -11.73 25.64
CA PRO A 560 -5.98 -10.51 25.12
C PRO A 560 -4.87 -10.00 26.03
N GLN A 561 -4.00 -9.13 25.49
CA GLN A 561 -3.01 -8.40 26.28
C GLN A 561 -3.64 -7.17 26.96
N LEU A 562 -4.69 -6.60 26.34
CA LEU A 562 -5.38 -5.42 26.83
C LEU A 562 -6.90 -5.54 26.65
N VAL A 563 -7.65 -5.16 27.68
CA VAL A 563 -9.10 -4.92 27.60
C VAL A 563 -9.36 -3.42 27.65
N LEU A 564 -10.06 -2.88 26.66
CA LEU A 564 -10.46 -1.47 26.62
C LEU A 564 -11.95 -1.30 26.86
N LEU A 565 -12.31 -0.38 27.71
CA LEU A 565 -13.69 0.09 27.87
C LEU A 565 -13.88 1.37 27.06
N GLY A 566 -14.79 1.34 26.10
CA GLY A 566 -15.13 2.46 25.25
C GLY A 566 -16.60 2.82 25.31
N GLY A 567 -17.04 3.71 24.37
CA GLY A 567 -18.42 4.17 24.30
C GLY A 567 -18.75 5.30 25.30
N ARG A 568 -20.03 5.71 25.33
CA ARG A 568 -20.47 6.90 26.08
C ARG A 568 -20.30 6.77 27.60
N LEU A 569 -20.32 5.55 28.14
CA LEU A 569 -20.14 5.30 29.57
C LEU A 569 -18.67 5.16 29.99
N SER A 570 -17.73 5.22 29.06
CA SER A 570 -16.30 5.00 29.38
C SER A 570 -15.73 6.02 30.37
N PRO A 571 -16.12 7.33 30.38
CA PRO A 571 -15.66 8.25 31.41
C PRO A 571 -16.08 7.83 32.85
N GLN A 572 -17.33 7.36 33.02
CA GLN A 572 -17.86 6.88 34.28
C GLN A 572 -17.23 5.53 34.66
N ALA A 573 -17.06 4.63 33.69
CA ALA A 573 -16.42 3.34 33.91
C ALA A 573 -14.96 3.45 34.37
N LYS A 574 -14.30 4.59 34.16
CA LYS A 574 -12.95 4.85 34.67
C LYS A 574 -12.85 4.65 36.19
N THR A 575 -13.89 5.01 36.93
CA THR A 575 -13.93 4.85 38.40
C THR A 575 -13.99 3.39 38.84
N LEU A 576 -14.42 2.49 37.94
CA LEU A 576 -14.55 1.06 38.19
C LEU A 576 -13.27 0.26 37.90
N LEU A 577 -12.28 0.84 37.23
CA LEU A 577 -11.07 0.12 36.83
C LEU A 577 -10.36 -0.62 37.97
N PRO A 578 -10.19 -0.07 39.19
CA PRO A 578 -9.56 -0.80 40.28
C PRO A 578 -10.31 -2.08 40.63
N ALA A 579 -11.64 -1.99 40.82
CA ALA A 579 -12.47 -3.15 41.13
C ALA A 579 -12.49 -4.20 40.00
N LEU A 580 -12.55 -3.75 38.75
CA LEU A 580 -12.52 -4.64 37.59
C LEU A 580 -11.18 -5.38 37.45
N ARG A 581 -10.05 -4.72 37.73
CA ARG A 581 -8.72 -5.36 37.76
C ARG A 581 -8.68 -6.49 38.79
N GLU A 582 -9.17 -6.26 39.99
CA GLU A 582 -9.18 -7.27 41.02
C GLU A 582 -10.07 -8.45 40.65
N MET A 583 -11.27 -8.18 40.12
CA MET A 583 -12.17 -9.23 39.64
C MET A 583 -11.57 -10.06 38.49
N MET A 584 -10.84 -9.43 37.58
CA MET A 584 -10.15 -10.16 36.48
C MET A 584 -9.02 -11.02 37.04
N LYS A 585 -8.25 -10.51 38.02
CA LYS A 585 -7.17 -11.26 38.65
C LYS A 585 -7.69 -12.47 39.45
N GLU A 586 -8.82 -12.35 40.14
CA GLU A 586 -9.42 -13.43 40.90
C GLU A 586 -10.19 -14.42 40.04
N GLY A 587 -10.86 -13.95 38.99
CA GLY A 587 -11.81 -14.74 38.17
C GLY A 587 -11.23 -15.35 36.92
N CYS A 588 -10.10 -14.86 36.38
CA CYS A 588 -9.50 -15.43 35.19
C CYS A 588 -8.75 -16.71 35.49
N PHE A 589 -8.90 -17.71 34.63
CA PHE A 589 -8.21 -18.98 34.75
C PHE A 589 -6.70 -18.80 34.53
N GLY A 590 -5.91 -19.09 35.57
CA GLY A 590 -4.44 -19.02 35.53
C GLY A 590 -3.89 -19.36 36.94
N GLY A 591 -2.60 -19.63 37.04
CA GLY A 591 -1.91 -19.82 38.33
C GLY A 591 -1.38 -18.50 38.91
N GLU A 592 -0.72 -18.55 40.07
CA GLU A 592 -0.11 -17.38 40.73
C GLU A 592 0.90 -16.65 39.81
N ASP A 593 1.54 -17.35 38.88
CA ASP A 593 2.50 -16.81 37.90
C ASP A 593 1.87 -16.39 36.57
N SER A 594 0.54 -16.33 36.47
CA SER A 594 -0.14 -15.97 35.24
C SER A 594 -0.10 -14.48 34.97
N GLU A 595 0.24 -14.09 33.74
CA GLU A 595 0.06 -12.72 33.27
C GLU A 595 -1.42 -12.47 33.00
N TYR A 596 -1.95 -11.39 33.56
CA TYR A 596 -3.32 -10.92 33.34
C TYR A 596 -3.30 -9.73 32.38
N PRO A 597 -4.34 -9.57 31.54
CA PRO A 597 -4.40 -8.43 30.65
C PRO A 597 -4.51 -7.12 31.42
N ASP A 598 -3.93 -6.08 30.85
CA ASP A 598 -4.22 -4.72 31.28
C ASP A 598 -5.70 -4.37 31.01
N ILE A 599 -6.26 -3.47 31.79
CA ILE A 599 -7.57 -2.87 31.54
C ILE A 599 -7.46 -1.35 31.53
N GLY A 600 -8.03 -0.72 30.51
CA GLY A 600 -7.97 0.72 30.32
C GLY A 600 -9.24 1.31 29.69
N ILE A 601 -9.18 2.60 29.43
CA ILE A 601 -10.23 3.36 28.75
C ILE A 601 -9.76 3.71 27.35
N SER A 602 -10.66 3.65 26.36
CA SER A 602 -10.40 4.10 24.99
C SER A 602 -9.94 5.56 24.95
N ALA A 603 -8.97 5.87 24.08
CA ALA A 603 -8.34 7.19 24.01
C ALA A 603 -8.84 8.06 22.85
N LEU A 604 -9.28 7.44 21.74
CA LEU A 604 -9.62 8.16 20.50
C LEU A 604 -11.05 8.72 20.50
N GLY A 605 -11.92 8.26 21.40
CA GLY A 605 -13.31 8.68 21.48
C GLY A 605 -14.03 8.44 20.13
N ASN A 606 -14.70 9.47 19.62
CA ASN A 606 -15.45 9.39 18.36
C ASN A 606 -14.57 9.37 17.08
N LYS A 607 -13.25 9.42 17.22
CA LYS A 607 -12.32 9.24 16.08
C LYS A 607 -11.95 7.77 15.86
N ALA A 608 -12.21 6.91 16.82
CA ALA A 608 -11.82 5.50 16.78
C ALA A 608 -12.38 4.78 15.54
N GLY A 609 -13.68 4.96 15.24
CA GLY A 609 -14.35 4.37 14.08
C GLY A 609 -13.71 4.80 12.75
N VAL A 610 -13.45 6.09 12.57
CA VAL A 610 -12.82 6.65 11.35
C VAL A 610 -11.40 6.13 11.15
N ILE A 611 -10.57 6.17 12.21
CA ILE A 611 -9.18 5.70 12.13
C ILE A 611 -9.14 4.19 11.92
N GLY A 612 -10.00 3.44 12.60
CA GLY A 612 -10.11 2.00 12.41
C GLY A 612 -10.62 1.63 11.02
N ALA A 613 -11.59 2.35 10.49
CA ALA A 613 -12.02 2.18 9.11
C ALA A 613 -10.84 2.39 8.14
N ALA A 614 -10.10 3.49 8.26
CA ALA A 614 -8.90 3.74 7.46
C ALA A 614 -7.80 2.67 7.61
N SER A 615 -7.85 1.89 8.69
CA SER A 615 -6.90 0.79 8.97
C SER A 615 -7.34 -0.57 8.41
N LEU A 616 -8.50 -0.66 7.75
CA LEU A 616 -8.96 -1.84 7.02
C LEU A 616 -8.14 -2.01 5.72
N VAL A 617 -6.97 -2.64 5.78
CA VAL A 617 -6.03 -2.78 4.63
C VAL A 617 -6.16 -4.13 3.94
#